data_bed31e1b6dd78a563252b569ecf5a3b2
#
_entry.id   bed31e1b6dd78a563252b569ecf5a3b2
#
_cell.length_a   1.000
_cell.length_b   1.000
_cell.length_c   1.000
_cell.angle_alpha   90.00
_cell.angle_beta   90.00
_cell.angle_gamma   90.00
#
_symmetry.space_group_name_H-M   'P 1'
#
loop_
_entity.id
_entity.type
_entity.pdbx_description
1 polymer ?
#
loop_
_entity_poly.entity_id
_entity_poly.type
_entity_poly.pdbx_seq_one_letter_code
_entity_poly.pdbx_strand_id
1 'polypeptide(L)'
;MEILAPAKINLSFRIKGRRADGFHEIETLMAPVSLADRLTIERAGDDGRIRFSCDDPSLPVGDDNLVVRAARLFQETTRISAGLRIVLEKKVPHGAGLGGGSSDAASTLLGLNELFATGLDQKKLLELGAQLGSDVPFFIVRSPAICRGRGEIVAPTTLPGRFQLLLVKPAFGVPTPWAYGRWKESREIPGVDYSPQEFGGVGFVNDLERPVFEKYVFLAYLKTWLREQPGVGAALLSGSGSTVLAVLRESADGESLAAVIREKLDSSLWTQLCAT
;
A
#
# COMPACT_ATOMS: atom_id res chain seq x y z
N MET A 1 3.89 7.88 22.35
CA MET A 1 2.65 8.10 21.59
C MET A 1 2.35 6.89 20.73
N GLU A 2 1.09 6.64 20.44
CA GLU A 2 0.67 5.61 19.48
C GLU A 2 0.16 6.28 18.19
N ILE A 3 0.47 5.70 17.04
CA ILE A 3 0.00 6.16 15.75
C ILE A 3 -0.34 4.96 14.85
N LEU A 4 -1.45 5.04 14.12
CA LEU A 4 -1.83 4.03 13.13
C LEU A 4 -1.21 4.36 11.77
N ALA A 5 -0.70 3.32 11.11
CA ALA A 5 -0.14 3.34 9.78
C ALA A 5 -1.07 2.57 8.82
N PRO A 6 -2.07 3.22 8.20
CA PRO A 6 -3.06 2.56 7.37
C PRO A 6 -2.44 1.99 6.09
N ALA A 7 -2.94 0.87 5.62
CA ALA A 7 -2.65 0.38 4.28
C ALA A 7 -3.29 1.27 3.21
N LYS A 8 -2.89 1.12 1.95
CA LYS A 8 -3.54 1.73 0.78
C LYS A 8 -3.97 0.66 -0.22
N ILE A 9 -4.90 1.04 -1.05
CA ILE A 9 -5.22 0.33 -2.29
C ILE A 9 -5.09 1.28 -3.48
N ASN A 10 -4.86 0.72 -4.66
CA ASN A 10 -5.00 1.44 -5.92
C ASN A 10 -6.39 1.09 -6.51
N LEU A 11 -7.25 2.09 -6.64
CA LEU A 11 -8.55 1.96 -7.30
C LEU A 11 -8.39 2.04 -8.82
N SER A 12 -7.51 2.94 -9.28
CA SER A 12 -7.04 2.94 -10.66
C SER A 12 -5.51 3.05 -10.69
N PHE A 13 -4.89 2.40 -11.67
CA PHE A 13 -3.44 2.46 -11.87
C PHE A 13 -3.11 2.43 -13.36
N ARG A 14 -2.60 3.53 -13.88
CA ARG A 14 -2.23 3.71 -15.28
C ARG A 14 -0.76 4.04 -15.41
N ILE A 15 -0.08 3.38 -16.34
CA ILE A 15 1.30 3.67 -16.71
C ILE A 15 1.27 4.51 -17.98
N LYS A 16 1.76 5.74 -17.89
CA LYS A 16 1.77 6.69 -19.01
C LYS A 16 3.00 6.53 -19.91
N GLY A 17 4.07 5.94 -19.39
CA GLY A 17 5.30 5.72 -20.15
C GLY A 17 6.53 5.56 -19.27
N ARG A 18 7.68 5.35 -19.88
CA ARG A 18 8.98 5.29 -19.21
C ARG A 18 9.65 6.65 -19.23
N ARG A 19 10.17 7.07 -18.08
CA ARG A 19 10.86 8.34 -17.87
C ARG A 19 12.36 8.21 -18.21
N ALA A 20 13.02 9.35 -18.41
CA ALA A 20 14.46 9.39 -18.65
C ALA A 20 15.30 8.93 -17.43
N ASP A 21 14.75 9.05 -16.21
CA ASP A 21 15.38 8.60 -14.96
C ASP A 21 15.24 7.08 -14.72
N GLY A 22 14.67 6.35 -15.69
CA GLY A 22 14.49 4.89 -15.65
C GLY A 22 13.21 4.42 -14.93
N PHE A 23 12.53 5.31 -14.22
CA PHE A 23 11.22 5.05 -13.63
C PHE A 23 10.09 5.11 -14.67
N HIS A 24 8.86 4.84 -14.22
CA HIS A 24 7.66 5.01 -15.04
C HIS A 24 6.86 6.22 -14.57
N GLU A 25 6.34 6.96 -15.53
CA GLU A 25 5.31 7.98 -15.28
C GLU A 25 3.99 7.28 -15.07
N ILE A 26 3.36 7.49 -13.92
CA ILE A 26 2.10 6.85 -13.57
C ILE A 26 1.03 7.89 -13.24
N GLU A 27 -0.23 7.45 -13.29
CA GLU A 27 -1.37 8.12 -12.71
C GLU A 27 -2.22 7.07 -11.99
N THR A 28 -2.44 7.27 -10.71
CA THR A 28 -3.17 6.31 -9.87
C THR A 28 -4.09 7.03 -8.89
N LEU A 29 -5.31 6.52 -8.75
CA LEU A 29 -6.20 6.88 -7.66
C LEU A 29 -5.92 5.92 -6.50
N MET A 30 -5.39 6.44 -5.41
CA MET A 30 -5.14 5.68 -4.19
C MET A 30 -6.11 6.07 -3.08
N ALA A 31 -6.46 5.11 -2.24
CA ALA A 31 -7.24 5.34 -1.04
C ALA A 31 -6.60 4.63 0.16
N PRO A 32 -6.53 5.28 1.35
CA PRO A 32 -6.20 4.58 2.58
C PRO A 32 -7.37 3.67 2.97
N VAL A 33 -7.06 2.59 3.67
CA VAL A 33 -8.07 1.63 4.15
C VAL A 33 -7.96 1.43 5.67
N SER A 34 -9.01 0.88 6.27
CA SER A 34 -9.10 0.68 7.72
C SER A 34 -8.14 -0.40 8.27
N LEU A 35 -7.52 -1.22 7.43
CA LEU A 35 -6.41 -2.09 7.81
C LEU A 35 -5.17 -1.23 8.09
N ALA A 36 -4.57 -1.35 9.26
CA ALA A 36 -3.43 -0.53 9.66
C ALA A 36 -2.45 -1.27 10.56
N ASP A 37 -1.17 -0.98 10.42
CA ASP A 37 -0.13 -1.29 11.40
C ASP A 37 -0.23 -0.30 12.57
N ARG A 38 0.45 -0.61 13.68
CA ARG A 38 0.53 0.28 14.84
C ARG A 38 1.98 0.56 15.17
N LEU A 39 2.30 1.84 15.34
CA LEU A 39 3.60 2.25 15.88
C LEU A 39 3.43 2.86 17.27
N THR A 40 4.29 2.45 18.19
CA THR A 40 4.50 3.13 19.47
C THR A 40 5.86 3.83 19.42
N ILE A 41 5.87 5.15 19.59
CA ILE A 41 7.08 5.98 19.50
C ILE A 41 7.29 6.69 20.84
N GLU A 42 8.48 6.53 21.41
CA GLU A 42 8.86 7.09 22.72
C GLU A 42 10.23 7.73 22.65
N ARG A 43 10.42 8.83 23.41
CA ARG A 43 11.75 9.34 23.71
C ARG A 43 12.46 8.38 24.67
N ALA A 44 13.70 8.01 24.39
CA ALA A 44 14.46 7.00 25.14
C ALA A 44 15.90 7.46 25.40
N GLY A 45 16.06 8.44 26.26
CA GLY A 45 17.34 9.04 26.61
C GLY A 45 17.82 10.13 25.63
N ASP A 46 19.08 10.52 25.75
CA ASP A 46 19.68 11.62 24.98
C ASP A 46 20.91 11.15 24.18
N ASP A 47 20.99 9.84 23.90
CA ASP A 47 22.14 9.23 23.21
C ASP A 47 21.99 9.19 21.66
N GLY A 48 20.95 9.78 21.13
CA GLY A 48 20.65 9.83 19.69
C GLY A 48 20.32 8.48 19.06
N ARG A 49 20.32 7.38 19.84
CA ARG A 49 20.14 6.03 19.32
C ARG A 49 18.68 5.73 18.99
N ILE A 50 18.45 5.09 17.85
CA ILE A 50 17.15 4.57 17.45
C ILE A 50 17.10 3.07 17.82
N ARG A 51 16.22 2.74 18.77
CA ARG A 51 15.94 1.36 19.19
C ARG A 51 14.62 0.96 18.57
N PHE A 52 14.69 0.13 17.53
CA PHE A 52 13.54 -0.33 16.77
C PHE A 52 13.29 -1.81 17.04
N SER A 53 12.03 -2.19 17.20
CA SER A 53 11.58 -3.58 17.24
C SER A 53 10.30 -3.77 16.44
N CYS A 54 10.13 -4.95 15.87
CA CYS A 54 8.96 -5.36 15.09
C CYS A 54 8.57 -6.78 15.48
N ASP A 55 7.28 -7.06 15.53
CA ASP A 55 6.71 -8.39 15.80
C ASP A 55 6.77 -9.34 14.59
N ASP A 56 7.03 -8.82 13.36
CA ASP A 56 7.29 -9.64 12.17
C ASP A 56 8.80 -9.91 12.03
N PRO A 57 9.28 -11.14 12.30
CA PRO A 57 10.70 -11.47 12.25
C PRO A 57 11.27 -11.52 10.82
N SER A 58 10.42 -11.47 9.80
CA SER A 58 10.86 -11.43 8.39
C SER A 58 11.36 -10.05 7.96
N LEU A 59 11.07 -9.01 8.76
CA LEU A 59 11.47 -7.63 8.46
C LEU A 59 12.81 -7.27 9.10
N PRO A 60 13.67 -6.51 8.40
CA PRO A 60 14.91 -6.03 8.99
C PRO A 60 14.62 -5.06 10.14
N VAL A 61 15.44 -5.08 11.18
CA VAL A 61 15.33 -4.16 12.32
C VAL A 61 16.41 -3.08 12.33
N GLY A 62 17.28 -3.06 11.33
CA GLY A 62 18.36 -2.08 11.14
C GLY A 62 18.03 -1.01 10.09
N ASP A 63 19.10 -0.43 9.52
CA ASP A 63 19.05 0.70 8.57
C ASP A 63 18.32 0.41 7.25
N ASP A 64 18.10 -0.85 6.93
CA ASP A 64 17.29 -1.26 5.76
C ASP A 64 15.78 -1.09 6.01
N ASN A 65 15.35 -0.89 7.26
CA ASN A 65 13.95 -0.67 7.58
C ASN A 65 13.56 0.80 7.37
N LEU A 66 12.44 1.02 6.67
CA LEU A 66 11.97 2.38 6.37
C LEU A 66 11.58 3.19 7.61
N VAL A 67 11.16 2.55 8.70
CA VAL A 67 10.90 3.22 9.99
C VAL A 67 12.19 3.79 10.57
N VAL A 68 13.26 3.00 10.59
CA VAL A 68 14.58 3.44 11.08
C VAL A 68 15.13 4.56 10.20
N ARG A 69 15.02 4.42 8.89
CA ARG A 69 15.44 5.46 7.93
C ARG A 69 14.65 6.76 8.11
N ALA A 70 13.33 6.66 8.31
CA ALA A 70 12.47 7.82 8.56
C ALA A 70 12.85 8.55 9.86
N ALA A 71 13.08 7.79 10.95
CA ALA A 71 13.50 8.34 12.23
C ALA A 71 14.87 9.02 12.12
N ARG A 72 15.85 8.43 11.42
CA ARG A 72 17.16 9.02 11.18
C ARG A 72 17.08 10.30 10.36
N LEU A 73 16.35 10.27 9.23
CA LEU A 73 16.13 11.44 8.38
C LEU A 73 15.48 12.60 9.17
N PHE A 74 14.53 12.26 10.05
CA PHE A 74 13.91 13.25 10.94
C PHE A 74 14.92 13.87 11.91
N GLN A 75 15.74 13.06 12.63
CA GLN A 75 16.77 13.56 13.54
C GLN A 75 17.77 14.46 12.82
N GLU A 76 18.26 14.05 11.65
CA GLU A 76 19.20 14.85 10.83
C GLU A 76 18.58 16.18 10.39
N THR A 77 17.32 16.18 9.96
CA THR A 77 16.61 17.38 9.49
C THR A 77 16.35 18.38 10.63
N THR A 78 15.93 17.87 11.79
CA THR A 78 15.54 18.70 12.94
C THR A 78 16.68 18.97 13.91
N ARG A 79 17.82 18.28 13.77
CA ARG A 79 18.97 18.28 14.69
C ARG A 79 18.60 17.84 16.12
N ILE A 80 17.54 17.05 16.26
CA ILE A 80 17.14 16.46 17.54
C ILE A 80 18.06 15.27 17.81
N SER A 81 18.74 15.31 18.94
CA SER A 81 19.68 14.26 19.40
C SER A 81 19.07 13.31 20.44
N ALA A 82 17.77 13.41 20.69
CA ALA A 82 17.10 12.49 21.61
C ALA A 82 17.13 11.06 21.08
N GLY A 83 17.41 10.10 21.97
CA GLY A 83 17.23 8.68 21.64
C GLY A 83 15.75 8.34 21.47
N LEU A 84 15.48 7.34 20.66
CA LEU A 84 14.13 6.89 20.31
C LEU A 84 13.96 5.40 20.59
N ARG A 85 12.79 5.03 21.09
CA ARG A 85 12.28 3.67 21.10
C ARG A 85 11.06 3.62 20.20
N ILE A 86 11.09 2.75 19.19
CA ILE A 86 9.99 2.57 18.24
C ILE A 86 9.63 1.09 18.21
N VAL A 87 8.36 0.78 18.46
CA VAL A 87 7.80 -0.56 18.38
C VAL A 87 6.78 -0.58 17.26
N LEU A 88 6.90 -1.53 16.34
CA LEU A 88 6.00 -1.73 15.20
C LEU A 88 5.26 -3.06 15.36
N GLU A 89 3.94 -2.99 15.39
CA GLU A 89 3.04 -4.15 15.33
C GLU A 89 2.44 -4.25 13.93
N LYS A 90 2.75 -5.36 13.21
CA LYS A 90 2.37 -5.56 11.82
C LYS A 90 1.01 -6.25 11.69
N LYS A 91 0.14 -5.67 10.87
CA LYS A 91 -1.11 -6.27 10.38
C LYS A 91 -1.17 -6.26 8.86
N VAL A 92 -0.50 -5.29 8.23
CA VAL A 92 -0.42 -5.16 6.77
C VAL A 92 0.67 -6.11 6.26
N PRO A 93 0.34 -7.12 5.43
CA PRO A 93 1.32 -8.09 4.96
C PRO A 93 2.44 -7.43 4.17
N HIS A 94 3.68 -7.87 4.37
CA HIS A 94 4.83 -7.42 3.59
C HIS A 94 4.75 -7.88 2.13
N GLY A 95 5.21 -7.04 1.18
CA GLY A 95 5.27 -7.38 -0.25
C GLY A 95 3.90 -7.62 -0.90
N ALA A 96 2.85 -7.00 -0.35
CA ALA A 96 1.46 -7.23 -0.73
C ALA A 96 0.88 -6.22 -1.73
N GLY A 97 1.61 -5.19 -2.14
CA GLY A 97 1.05 -4.08 -2.94
C GLY A 97 0.17 -3.10 -2.13
N LEU A 98 0.17 -3.21 -0.79
CA LEU A 98 -0.65 -2.44 0.13
C LEU A 98 0.07 -1.24 0.78
N GLY A 99 1.34 -1.02 0.48
CA GLY A 99 2.10 0.15 0.92
C GLY A 99 2.47 0.18 2.41
N GLY A 100 2.41 -0.94 3.14
CA GLY A 100 2.62 -0.98 4.59
C GLY A 100 3.91 -0.30 5.04
N GLY A 101 5.07 -0.69 4.51
CA GLY A 101 6.35 -0.08 4.90
C GLY A 101 6.45 1.42 4.60
N SER A 102 5.82 1.91 3.52
CA SER A 102 5.75 3.34 3.21
C SER A 102 4.83 4.07 4.20
N SER A 103 3.75 3.43 4.62
CA SER A 103 2.85 3.93 5.66
C SER A 103 3.53 4.00 7.01
N ASP A 104 4.30 2.98 7.38
CA ASP A 104 5.09 2.94 8.62
C ASP A 104 6.08 4.11 8.65
N ALA A 105 6.80 4.35 7.55
CA ALA A 105 7.73 5.46 7.42
C ALA A 105 7.06 6.84 7.53
N ALA A 106 5.95 7.03 6.82
CA ALA A 106 5.17 8.27 6.90
C ALA A 106 4.63 8.52 8.31
N SER A 107 4.08 7.48 8.94
CA SER A 107 3.56 7.55 10.31
C SER A 107 4.68 7.81 11.31
N THR A 108 5.90 7.32 11.07
CA THR A 108 7.07 7.66 11.87
C THR A 108 7.40 9.16 11.77
N LEU A 109 7.45 9.72 10.55
CA LEU A 109 7.70 11.16 10.37
C LEU A 109 6.64 12.02 11.08
N LEU A 110 5.36 11.69 10.89
CA LEU A 110 4.24 12.39 11.51
C LEU A 110 4.27 12.28 13.03
N GLY A 111 4.49 11.08 13.55
CA GLY A 111 4.56 10.83 14.99
C GLY A 111 5.74 11.55 15.67
N LEU A 112 6.90 11.57 15.03
CA LEU A 112 8.06 12.32 15.55
C LEU A 112 7.83 13.83 15.49
N ASN A 113 7.22 14.35 14.43
CA ASN A 113 6.87 15.77 14.32
C ASN A 113 5.94 16.21 15.46
N GLU A 114 4.96 15.37 15.80
CA GLU A 114 4.04 15.60 16.91
C GLU A 114 4.75 15.45 18.28
N LEU A 115 5.47 14.33 18.50
CA LEU A 115 6.14 14.00 19.75
C LEU A 115 7.13 15.09 20.21
N PHE A 116 7.85 15.66 19.25
CA PHE A 116 8.85 16.70 19.52
C PHE A 116 8.33 18.12 19.27
N ALA A 117 7.08 18.29 18.88
CA ALA A 117 6.46 19.57 18.56
C ALA A 117 7.34 20.44 17.63
N THR A 118 7.95 19.81 16.59
CA THR A 118 8.93 20.51 15.74
C THR A 118 8.29 21.48 14.76
N GLY A 119 6.96 21.40 14.54
CA GLY A 119 6.23 22.32 13.67
C GLY A 119 6.59 22.19 12.18
N LEU A 120 7.18 21.05 11.75
CA LEU A 120 7.37 20.83 10.32
C LEU A 120 6.02 20.85 9.61
N ASP A 121 5.90 21.71 8.59
CA ASP A 121 4.68 21.80 7.79
C ASP A 121 4.52 20.59 6.86
N GLN A 122 3.33 20.45 6.28
CA GLN A 122 3.02 19.33 5.39
C GLN A 122 3.96 19.29 4.18
N LYS A 123 4.36 20.46 3.64
CA LYS A 123 5.28 20.53 2.50
C LYS A 123 6.63 19.91 2.85
N LYS A 124 7.17 20.24 4.02
CA LYS A 124 8.46 19.69 4.48
C LYS A 124 8.36 18.19 4.73
N LEU A 125 7.27 17.72 5.33
CA LEU A 125 7.05 16.29 5.54
C LEU A 125 6.92 15.52 4.21
N LEU A 126 6.26 16.09 3.19
CA LEU A 126 6.19 15.51 1.85
C LEU A 126 7.57 15.41 1.19
N GLU A 127 8.42 16.44 1.33
CA GLU A 127 9.81 16.42 0.84
C GLU A 127 10.64 15.31 1.50
N LEU A 128 10.50 15.12 2.81
CA LEU A 128 11.17 14.04 3.55
C LEU A 128 10.62 12.67 3.13
N GLY A 129 9.30 12.56 3.00
CA GLY A 129 8.65 11.33 2.54
C GLY A 129 9.12 10.88 1.16
N ALA A 130 9.25 11.81 0.21
CA ALA A 130 9.71 11.53 -1.16
C ALA A 130 11.16 11.00 -1.23
N GLN A 131 12.01 11.31 -0.23
CA GLN A 131 13.37 10.78 -0.11
C GLN A 131 13.37 9.31 0.37
N LEU A 132 12.34 8.89 1.11
CA LEU A 132 12.21 7.54 1.65
C LEU A 132 11.59 6.56 0.65
N GLY A 133 10.62 7.03 -0.14
CA GLY A 133 9.95 6.19 -1.14
C GLY A 133 8.80 6.90 -1.85
N SER A 134 8.43 6.41 -3.04
CA SER A 134 7.41 7.04 -3.90
C SER A 134 6.02 7.07 -3.27
N ASP A 135 5.64 6.06 -2.48
CA ASP A 135 4.32 5.98 -1.84
C ASP A 135 4.27 6.71 -0.48
N VAL A 136 5.42 7.10 0.11
CA VAL A 136 5.45 7.74 1.44
C VAL A 136 4.69 9.07 1.47
N PRO A 137 4.82 9.96 0.46
CA PRO A 137 4.05 11.21 0.41
C PRO A 137 2.53 11.01 0.47
N PHE A 138 1.98 9.96 -0.15
CA PHE A 138 0.57 9.65 -0.06
C PHE A 138 0.11 9.45 1.40
N PHE A 139 0.89 8.73 2.19
CA PHE A 139 0.56 8.47 3.59
C PHE A 139 0.76 9.68 4.52
N ILE A 140 1.55 10.67 4.11
CA ILE A 140 1.62 11.98 4.80
C ILE A 140 0.30 12.74 4.64
N VAL A 141 -0.33 12.65 3.46
CA VAL A 141 -1.60 13.34 3.15
C VAL A 141 -2.80 12.68 3.86
N ARG A 142 -2.78 11.36 4.08
CA ARG A 142 -3.81 10.58 4.80
C ARG A 142 -5.24 10.70 4.26
N SER A 143 -5.39 10.95 2.98
CA SER A 143 -6.70 11.00 2.31
C SER A 143 -6.63 10.34 0.94
N PRO A 144 -7.78 9.98 0.33
CA PRO A 144 -7.77 9.57 -1.07
C PRO A 144 -7.09 10.63 -1.93
N ALA A 145 -6.29 10.20 -2.91
CA ALA A 145 -5.53 11.12 -3.74
C ALA A 145 -5.28 10.55 -5.14
N ILE A 146 -5.18 11.45 -6.11
CA ILE A 146 -4.60 11.15 -7.42
C ILE A 146 -3.10 11.38 -7.30
N CYS A 147 -2.33 10.32 -7.50
CA CYS A 147 -0.87 10.38 -7.44
C CYS A 147 -0.28 10.28 -8.84
N ARG A 148 0.70 11.13 -9.14
CA ARG A 148 1.40 11.23 -10.45
C ARG A 148 2.90 11.19 -10.26
N GLY A 149 3.66 11.32 -11.37
CA GLY A 149 5.09 11.15 -11.36
C GLY A 149 5.44 9.68 -11.21
N ARG A 150 6.28 9.34 -10.22
CA ARG A 150 6.54 7.95 -9.78
C ARG A 150 5.54 7.48 -8.70
N GLY A 151 4.58 8.37 -8.32
CA GLY A 151 3.65 8.25 -7.20
C GLY A 151 3.80 9.35 -6.15
N GLU A 152 4.85 10.16 -6.21
CA GLU A 152 5.23 11.16 -5.21
C GLU A 152 4.46 12.49 -5.33
N ILE A 153 3.86 12.78 -6.48
CA ILE A 153 3.06 13.99 -6.68
C ILE A 153 1.61 13.69 -6.27
N VAL A 154 1.26 14.08 -5.06
CA VAL A 154 -0.01 13.73 -4.42
C VAL A 154 -0.99 14.89 -4.50
N ALA A 155 -2.12 14.68 -5.16
CA ALA A 155 -3.24 15.61 -5.23
C ALA A 155 -4.45 15.02 -4.49
N PRO A 156 -4.77 15.52 -3.28
CA PRO A 156 -5.93 15.05 -2.53
C PRO A 156 -7.22 15.11 -3.35
N THR A 157 -8.09 14.14 -3.14
CA THR A 157 -9.41 14.07 -3.79
C THR A 157 -10.43 13.44 -2.84
N THR A 158 -11.69 13.38 -3.27
CA THR A 158 -12.76 12.70 -2.56
C THR A 158 -13.25 11.51 -3.37
N LEU A 159 -13.61 10.44 -2.68
CA LEU A 159 -14.32 9.32 -3.31
C LEU A 159 -15.83 9.59 -3.32
N PRO A 160 -16.56 9.06 -4.31
CA PRO A 160 -18.03 9.23 -4.38
C PRO A 160 -18.77 8.52 -3.23
N GLY A 161 -18.10 7.61 -2.52
CA GLY A 161 -18.64 6.87 -1.40
C GLY A 161 -17.59 6.02 -0.70
N ARG A 162 -18.00 5.33 0.36
CA ARG A 162 -17.17 4.37 1.08
C ARG A 162 -17.30 3.01 0.42
N PHE A 163 -16.18 2.36 0.15
CA PHE A 163 -16.13 1.01 -0.41
C PHE A 163 -15.81 -0.02 0.68
N GLN A 164 -16.62 -1.07 0.77
CA GLN A 164 -16.30 -2.28 1.52
C GLN A 164 -15.43 -3.17 0.63
N LEU A 165 -14.40 -3.75 1.21
CA LEU A 165 -13.36 -4.45 0.47
C LEU A 165 -13.04 -5.79 1.12
N LEU A 166 -12.81 -6.80 0.29
CA LEU A 166 -12.14 -8.02 0.68
C LEU A 166 -10.77 -8.07 0.00
N LEU A 167 -9.72 -8.05 0.80
CA LEU A 167 -8.34 -8.21 0.33
C LEU A 167 -8.00 -9.71 0.38
N VAL A 168 -7.43 -10.23 -0.70
CA VAL A 168 -7.04 -11.64 -0.81
C VAL A 168 -5.58 -11.71 -1.27
N LYS A 169 -4.71 -12.33 -0.48
CA LYS A 169 -3.27 -12.40 -0.76
C LYS A 169 -2.77 -13.84 -0.67
N PRO A 170 -2.12 -14.38 -1.71
CA PRO A 170 -1.39 -15.65 -1.63
C PRO A 170 -0.10 -15.52 -0.80
N ALA A 171 0.48 -16.65 -0.44
CA ALA A 171 1.71 -16.68 0.37
C ALA A 171 2.91 -15.99 -0.32
N PHE A 172 2.94 -15.96 -1.66
CA PHE A 172 4.01 -15.30 -2.40
C PHE A 172 3.81 -13.79 -2.57
N GLY A 173 4.92 -13.08 -2.85
CA GLY A 173 4.93 -11.68 -3.24
C GLY A 173 5.32 -11.50 -4.71
N VAL A 174 5.11 -10.29 -5.24
CA VAL A 174 5.53 -9.89 -6.59
C VAL A 174 6.57 -8.78 -6.48
N PRO A 175 7.80 -8.96 -6.99
CA PRO A 175 8.80 -7.89 -6.98
C PRO A 175 8.37 -6.72 -7.86
N THR A 176 8.13 -5.56 -7.25
CA THR A 176 7.66 -4.35 -7.94
C THR A 176 8.55 -3.94 -9.12
N PRO A 177 9.90 -3.90 -9.00
CA PRO A 177 10.76 -3.54 -10.13
C PRO A 177 10.61 -4.48 -11.32
N TRP A 178 10.39 -5.78 -11.06
CA TRP A 178 10.16 -6.76 -12.12
C TRP A 178 8.83 -6.50 -12.85
N ALA A 179 7.74 -6.22 -12.14
CA ALA A 179 6.43 -5.96 -12.75
C ALA A 179 6.49 -4.75 -13.70
N TYR A 180 7.10 -3.66 -13.26
CA TYR A 180 7.32 -2.49 -14.11
C TYR A 180 8.25 -2.77 -15.30
N GLY A 181 9.34 -3.52 -15.09
CA GLY A 181 10.28 -3.87 -16.16
C GLY A 181 9.64 -4.70 -17.28
N ARG A 182 8.64 -5.54 -16.93
CA ARG A 182 7.92 -6.39 -17.88
C ARG A 182 6.74 -5.69 -18.57
N TRP A 183 6.26 -4.56 -18.06
CA TRP A 183 5.02 -3.91 -18.51
C TRP A 183 4.94 -3.74 -20.04
N LYS A 184 5.98 -3.22 -20.69
CA LYS A 184 5.96 -2.93 -22.13
C LYS A 184 5.88 -4.20 -22.99
N GLU A 185 6.53 -5.26 -22.56
CA GLU A 185 6.71 -6.51 -23.34
C GLU A 185 5.66 -7.59 -22.99
N SER A 186 4.91 -7.38 -21.91
CA SER A 186 3.92 -8.36 -21.44
C SER A 186 2.71 -8.45 -22.37
N ARG A 187 2.07 -9.62 -22.37
CA ARG A 187 0.89 -9.93 -23.19
C ARG A 187 -0.32 -10.19 -22.30
N GLU A 188 -1.48 -9.95 -22.83
CA GLU A 188 -2.74 -10.35 -22.19
C GLU A 188 -2.91 -11.87 -22.26
N ILE A 189 -3.42 -12.44 -21.18
CA ILE A 189 -3.80 -13.85 -21.13
C ILE A 189 -5.19 -13.99 -21.75
N PRO A 190 -5.41 -14.89 -22.71
CA PRO A 190 -6.74 -15.14 -23.26
C PRO A 190 -7.78 -15.47 -22.17
N GLY A 191 -8.96 -14.87 -22.26
CA GLY A 191 -10.05 -15.08 -21.30
C GLY A 191 -9.97 -14.24 -20.01
N VAL A 192 -8.93 -13.44 -19.82
CA VAL A 192 -8.83 -12.48 -18.71
C VAL A 192 -9.25 -11.10 -19.19
N ASP A 193 -10.19 -10.47 -18.48
CA ASP A 193 -10.64 -9.11 -18.80
C ASP A 193 -9.77 -8.07 -18.09
N TYR A 194 -9.12 -7.22 -18.88
CA TYR A 194 -8.25 -6.10 -18.43
C TYR A 194 -8.91 -4.72 -18.57
N SER A 195 -10.16 -4.70 -19.05
CA SER A 195 -10.88 -3.43 -19.23
C SER A 195 -11.23 -2.78 -17.88
N PRO A 196 -11.39 -1.45 -17.85
CA PRO A 196 -11.88 -0.75 -16.68
C PRO A 196 -13.25 -1.28 -16.25
N GLN A 197 -13.43 -1.48 -14.94
CA GLN A 197 -14.67 -1.91 -14.33
C GLN A 197 -15.30 -0.71 -13.62
N GLU A 198 -16.51 -0.34 -14.02
CA GLU A 198 -17.22 0.79 -13.40
C GLU A 198 -18.09 0.29 -12.24
N PHE A 199 -17.84 0.80 -11.02
CA PHE A 199 -18.66 0.50 -9.86
C PHE A 199 -18.64 1.67 -8.85
N GLY A 200 -19.80 2.04 -8.31
CA GLY A 200 -19.93 3.11 -7.31
C GLY A 200 -19.38 4.47 -7.77
N GLY A 201 -19.40 4.77 -9.08
CA GLY A 201 -18.88 6.02 -9.65
C GLY A 201 -17.34 6.07 -9.77
N VAL A 202 -16.67 4.93 -9.64
CA VAL A 202 -15.20 4.81 -9.80
C VAL A 202 -14.86 3.77 -10.86
N GLY A 203 -13.90 4.11 -11.74
CA GLY A 203 -13.34 3.19 -12.72
C GLY A 203 -12.14 2.42 -12.13
N PHE A 204 -12.30 1.11 -11.97
CA PHE A 204 -11.29 0.22 -11.40
C PHE A 204 -10.44 -0.43 -12.50
N VAL A 205 -9.13 -0.20 -12.47
CA VAL A 205 -8.21 -0.74 -13.48
C VAL A 205 -6.77 -0.75 -12.98
N ASN A 206 -5.97 -1.70 -13.47
CA ASN A 206 -4.55 -1.72 -13.12
C ASN A 206 -3.69 -2.23 -14.30
N ASP A 207 -2.89 -1.35 -14.90
CA ASP A 207 -2.03 -1.71 -16.03
C ASP A 207 -0.91 -2.70 -15.66
N LEU A 208 -0.59 -2.89 -14.37
CA LEU A 208 0.34 -3.92 -13.91
C LEU A 208 -0.27 -5.32 -13.87
N GLU A 209 -1.57 -5.48 -14.03
CA GLU A 209 -2.20 -6.80 -14.12
C GLU A 209 -1.63 -7.61 -15.28
N ARG A 210 -1.44 -7.00 -16.43
CA ARG A 210 -0.94 -7.69 -17.62
C ARG A 210 0.42 -8.37 -17.38
N PRO A 211 1.50 -7.69 -16.95
CA PRO A 211 2.78 -8.35 -16.69
C PRO A 211 2.72 -9.32 -15.50
N VAL A 212 1.95 -8.97 -14.47
CA VAL A 212 1.86 -9.80 -13.27
C VAL A 212 1.10 -11.09 -13.56
N PHE A 213 -0.02 -11.02 -14.24
CA PHE A 213 -0.85 -12.18 -14.55
C PHE A 213 -0.17 -13.13 -15.54
N GLU A 214 0.60 -12.61 -16.50
CA GLU A 214 1.38 -13.43 -17.44
C GLU A 214 2.30 -14.43 -16.71
N LYS A 215 2.89 -14.03 -15.59
CA LYS A 215 3.77 -14.89 -14.77
C LYS A 215 3.05 -15.58 -13.63
N TYR A 216 2.17 -14.87 -12.94
CA TYR A 216 1.47 -15.34 -11.75
C TYR A 216 0.00 -15.64 -12.10
N VAL A 217 -0.20 -16.67 -12.92
CA VAL A 217 -1.52 -17.04 -13.50
C VAL A 217 -2.59 -17.23 -12.41
N PHE A 218 -2.20 -17.69 -11.22
CA PHE A 218 -3.13 -17.81 -10.09
C PHE A 218 -3.80 -16.48 -9.74
N LEU A 219 -3.10 -15.34 -9.86
CA LEU A 219 -3.70 -14.02 -9.58
C LEU A 219 -4.74 -13.62 -10.63
N ALA A 220 -4.51 -13.99 -11.89
CA ALA A 220 -5.50 -13.81 -12.95
C ALA A 220 -6.76 -14.65 -12.69
N TYR A 221 -6.55 -15.93 -12.33
CA TYR A 221 -7.64 -16.83 -11.96
C TYR A 221 -8.43 -16.29 -10.74
N LEU A 222 -7.74 -15.88 -9.70
CA LEU A 222 -8.35 -15.29 -8.49
C LEU A 222 -9.20 -14.05 -8.82
N LYS A 223 -8.69 -13.11 -9.63
CA LYS A 223 -9.44 -11.94 -10.08
C LYS A 223 -10.70 -12.34 -10.84
N THR A 224 -10.58 -13.25 -11.82
CA THR A 224 -11.70 -13.71 -12.65
C THR A 224 -12.75 -14.37 -11.78
N TRP A 225 -12.35 -15.28 -10.90
CA TRP A 225 -13.24 -15.97 -9.98
C TRP A 225 -13.99 -14.99 -9.05
N LEU A 226 -13.28 -13.98 -8.50
CA LEU A 226 -13.90 -12.93 -7.67
C LEU A 226 -14.95 -12.15 -8.44
N ARG A 227 -14.70 -11.79 -9.70
CA ARG A 227 -15.65 -11.05 -10.54
C ARG A 227 -16.93 -11.82 -10.84
N GLU A 228 -16.88 -13.14 -10.83
CA GLU A 228 -18.04 -14.02 -11.04
C GLU A 228 -18.92 -14.12 -9.78
N GLN A 229 -18.46 -13.65 -8.61
CA GLN A 229 -19.26 -13.73 -7.39
C GLN A 229 -20.34 -12.62 -7.36
N PRO A 230 -21.61 -12.96 -7.08
CA PRO A 230 -22.72 -11.98 -7.11
C PRO A 230 -22.52 -10.78 -6.18
N GLY A 231 -21.82 -10.99 -5.06
CA GLY A 231 -21.53 -9.96 -4.06
C GLY A 231 -20.39 -9.01 -4.45
N VAL A 232 -19.71 -9.22 -5.60
CA VAL A 232 -18.55 -8.41 -6.02
C VAL A 232 -18.96 -7.42 -7.09
N GLY A 233 -18.63 -6.14 -6.89
CA GLY A 233 -18.84 -5.05 -7.83
C GLY A 233 -17.67 -4.84 -8.78
N ALA A 234 -16.44 -5.01 -8.29
CA ALA A 234 -15.20 -4.95 -9.05
C ALA A 234 -14.12 -5.79 -8.38
N ALA A 235 -13.14 -6.28 -9.14
CA ALA A 235 -11.97 -6.96 -8.60
C ALA A 235 -10.72 -6.63 -9.42
N LEU A 236 -9.60 -6.32 -8.74
CA LEU A 236 -8.35 -5.97 -9.40
C LEU A 236 -7.14 -6.22 -8.49
N LEU A 237 -5.97 -6.23 -9.09
CA LEU A 237 -4.68 -6.28 -8.39
C LEU A 237 -4.40 -4.95 -7.68
N SER A 238 -3.94 -4.96 -6.43
CA SER A 238 -3.48 -3.76 -5.72
C SER A 238 -2.01 -3.48 -6.04
N GLY A 239 -1.73 -2.35 -6.70
CA GLY A 239 -0.37 -1.99 -7.12
C GLY A 239 0.27 -3.07 -7.98
N SER A 240 1.48 -3.50 -7.64
CA SER A 240 2.17 -4.63 -8.28
C SER A 240 1.76 -6.00 -7.71
N GLY A 241 0.85 -6.03 -6.74
CA GLY A 241 0.42 -7.25 -6.07
C GLY A 241 1.34 -7.66 -4.91
N SER A 242 1.14 -8.83 -4.37
CA SER A 242 0.29 -9.94 -4.85
C SER A 242 -1.18 -9.89 -4.39
N THR A 243 -1.61 -8.88 -3.65
CA THR A 243 -3.00 -8.76 -3.21
C THR A 243 -3.93 -8.49 -4.40
N VAL A 244 -4.98 -9.28 -4.53
CA VAL A 244 -6.17 -8.98 -5.33
C VAL A 244 -7.24 -8.47 -4.38
N LEU A 245 -7.84 -7.35 -4.69
CA LEU A 245 -8.95 -6.79 -3.93
C LEU A 245 -10.28 -7.03 -4.66
N ALA A 246 -11.32 -7.34 -3.89
CA ALA A 246 -12.70 -7.33 -4.33
C ALA A 246 -13.43 -6.15 -3.67
N VAL A 247 -14.09 -5.34 -4.48
CA VAL A 247 -15.00 -4.28 -4.01
C VAL A 247 -16.36 -4.91 -3.83
N LEU A 248 -16.87 -4.89 -2.61
CA LEU A 248 -18.09 -5.58 -2.24
C LEU A 248 -19.32 -4.71 -2.52
N ARG A 249 -20.40 -5.35 -2.98
CA ARG A 249 -21.73 -4.73 -3.03
C ARG A 249 -22.29 -4.61 -1.61
N GLU A 250 -23.19 -3.70 -1.41
CA GLU A 250 -23.77 -3.40 -0.08
C GLU A 250 -24.41 -4.63 0.59
N SER A 251 -25.00 -5.52 -0.21
CA SER A 251 -25.65 -6.77 0.27
C SER A 251 -24.68 -7.96 0.40
N ALA A 252 -23.38 -7.78 0.16
CA ALA A 252 -22.43 -8.88 0.16
C ALA A 252 -22.05 -9.31 1.58
N ASP A 253 -22.07 -10.61 1.83
CA ASP A 253 -21.45 -11.23 3.00
C ASP A 253 -19.97 -11.51 2.72
N GLY A 254 -19.11 -10.57 3.12
CA GLY A 254 -17.67 -10.66 2.89
C GLY A 254 -16.99 -11.77 3.69
N GLU A 255 -17.49 -12.11 4.88
CA GLU A 255 -16.94 -13.23 5.70
C GLU A 255 -17.23 -14.58 5.03
N SER A 256 -18.46 -14.78 4.59
CA SER A 256 -18.81 -16.00 3.82
C SER A 256 -18.00 -16.10 2.54
N LEU A 257 -17.80 -14.99 1.82
CA LEU A 257 -16.97 -14.98 0.60
C LEU A 257 -15.51 -15.35 0.94
N ALA A 258 -14.94 -14.80 2.00
CA ALA A 258 -13.58 -15.12 2.45
C ALA A 258 -13.43 -16.61 2.84
N ALA A 259 -14.45 -17.19 3.48
CA ALA A 259 -14.47 -18.62 3.82
C ALA A 259 -14.49 -19.49 2.56
N VAL A 260 -15.36 -19.16 1.59
CA VAL A 260 -15.48 -19.89 0.31
C VAL A 260 -14.19 -19.81 -0.50
N ILE A 261 -13.50 -18.67 -0.52
CA ILE A 261 -12.20 -18.51 -1.19
C ILE A 261 -11.18 -19.49 -0.62
N ARG A 262 -11.03 -19.54 0.70
CA ARG A 262 -10.08 -20.45 1.35
C ARG A 262 -10.44 -21.92 1.15
N GLU A 263 -11.70 -22.25 1.11
CA GLU A 263 -12.16 -23.61 0.88
C GLU A 263 -11.94 -24.07 -0.56
N LYS A 264 -12.31 -23.23 -1.54
CA LYS A 264 -12.39 -23.64 -2.96
C LYS A 264 -11.11 -23.37 -3.75
N LEU A 265 -10.32 -22.35 -3.37
CA LEU A 265 -9.15 -21.94 -4.13
C LEU A 265 -7.85 -22.38 -3.45
N ASP A 266 -7.58 -21.89 -2.24
CA ASP A 266 -6.38 -22.22 -1.49
C ASP A 266 -6.57 -21.83 -0.01
N SER A 267 -6.46 -22.81 0.89
CA SER A 267 -6.62 -22.62 2.34
C SER A 267 -5.55 -21.73 2.98
N SER A 268 -4.42 -21.53 2.30
CA SER A 268 -3.30 -20.68 2.75
C SER A 268 -3.49 -19.20 2.42
N LEU A 269 -4.55 -18.82 1.70
CA LEU A 269 -4.82 -17.43 1.35
C LEU A 269 -5.10 -16.59 2.59
N TRP A 270 -4.31 -15.53 2.74
CA TRP A 270 -4.64 -14.48 3.68
C TRP A 270 -5.80 -13.64 3.14
N THR A 271 -6.80 -13.42 3.99
CA THR A 271 -7.97 -12.62 3.65
C THR A 271 -8.24 -11.59 4.74
N GLN A 272 -8.65 -10.39 4.35
CA GLN A 272 -8.98 -9.31 5.28
C GLN A 272 -10.11 -8.44 4.74
N LEU A 273 -11.15 -8.29 5.53
CA LEU A 273 -12.17 -7.27 5.29
C LEU A 273 -11.69 -5.91 5.79
N CYS A 274 -11.90 -4.89 5.00
CA CYS A 274 -11.60 -3.50 5.35
C CYS A 274 -12.49 -2.54 4.54
N ALA A 275 -12.33 -1.23 4.79
CA ALA A 275 -13.06 -0.21 4.03
C ALA A 275 -12.19 1.02 3.77
N THR A 276 -12.53 1.79 2.73
CA THR A 276 -11.92 3.09 2.44
C THR A 276 -12.44 4.17 3.36
#